data_d0a761e0d10c431bb98f137fd02ff859
#
_entry.id   d0a761e0d10c431bb98f137fd02ff859
#
_cell.length_a   1.000
_cell.length_b   1.000
_cell.length_c   1.000
_cell.angle_alpha   90.00
_cell.angle_beta   90.00
_cell.angle_gamma   90.00
#
_symmetry.space_group_name_H-M   'P 1'
#
loop_
_entity.id
_entity.type
_entity.pdbx_description
1 polymer ?
#
loop_
_entity_poly.entity_id
_entity_poly.type
_entity_poly.pdbx_seq_one_letter_code
_entity_poly.pdbx_strand_id
1 'polypeptide(L)'
;MFLGKVIGNIWATKKYKELKNFKLMLVQPVNADIEKTGNPIIAVDTVGAGPGEIIYYITASESVIPLPVDSAPVDASIVGIVDTINQEK
;
A
#
# COMPACT_ATOMS: atom_id res chain seq x y z
N MET A 1 -3.53 3.02 -10.36
CA MET A 1 -2.40 2.29 -9.76
C MET A 1 -1.25 3.25 -9.53
N PHE A 2 -0.62 3.14 -8.38
CA PHE A 2 0.37 4.12 -7.95
C PHE A 2 1.58 3.43 -7.37
N LEU A 3 2.73 4.11 -7.39
CA LEU A 3 3.94 3.63 -6.75
C LEU A 3 4.07 4.20 -5.34
N GLY A 4 4.63 3.42 -4.45
CA GLY A 4 4.93 3.86 -3.10
C GLY A 4 6.10 3.10 -2.50
N LYS A 5 6.62 3.61 -1.40
CA LYS A 5 7.66 2.95 -0.62
C LYS A 5 7.11 2.63 0.75
N VAL A 6 7.26 1.39 1.18
CA VAL A 6 6.86 1.01 2.54
C VAL A 6 7.85 1.63 3.52
N ILE A 7 7.35 2.48 4.42
CA ILE A 7 8.19 3.18 5.38
C ILE A 7 7.97 2.69 6.81
N GLY A 8 7.04 1.79 7.03
CA GLY A 8 6.83 1.21 8.35
C GLY A 8 5.62 0.30 8.40
N ASN A 9 5.51 -0.38 9.54
CA ASN A 9 4.35 -1.18 9.89
C ASN A 9 3.45 -0.38 10.80
N ILE A 10 2.17 -0.69 10.77
CA ILE A 10 1.21 -0.08 11.67
C ILE A 10 0.75 -1.10 12.69
N TRP A 11 0.96 -0.80 13.94
CA TRP A 11 0.43 -1.57 15.07
C TRP A 11 -0.84 -0.92 15.56
N ALA A 12 -1.92 -1.70 15.61
CA ALA A 12 -3.18 -1.23 16.14
C ALA A 12 -3.58 -2.11 17.32
N THR A 13 -3.93 -1.50 18.44
CA THR A 13 -4.43 -2.26 19.58
C THR A 13 -5.82 -2.81 19.29
N LYS A 14 -6.57 -2.12 18.43
CA LYS A 14 -7.88 -2.57 17.96
C LYS A 14 -7.96 -2.33 16.47
N LYS A 15 -8.54 -3.28 15.77
CA LYS A 15 -8.79 -3.18 14.33
C LYS A 15 -10.24 -3.55 14.06
N TYR A 16 -10.74 -3.10 12.93
CA TYR A 16 -11.99 -3.64 12.44
C TYR A 16 -11.82 -5.14 12.23
N LYS A 17 -12.88 -5.88 12.52
CA LYS A 17 -12.88 -7.34 12.44
C LYS A 17 -12.40 -7.83 11.06
N GLU A 18 -12.79 -7.11 10.03
CA GLU A 18 -12.46 -7.44 8.65
C GLU A 18 -10.96 -7.32 8.34
N LEU A 19 -10.22 -6.55 9.13
CA LEU A 19 -8.80 -6.31 8.91
C LEU A 19 -7.88 -7.12 9.81
N LYS A 20 -8.41 -7.93 10.70
CA LYS A 20 -7.56 -8.56 11.72
C LYS A 20 -6.52 -9.52 11.17
N ASN A 21 -6.75 -10.08 10.00
CA ASN A 21 -5.83 -11.01 9.36
C ASN A 21 -4.91 -10.35 8.32
N PHE A 22 -4.98 -9.02 8.20
CA PHE A 22 -4.18 -8.29 7.24
C PHE A 22 -3.17 -7.41 7.95
N LYS A 23 -2.00 -7.28 7.36
CA LYS A 23 -1.01 -6.32 7.83
C LYS A 23 -1.38 -4.94 7.30
N LEU A 24 -1.18 -3.93 8.14
CA LEU A 24 -1.32 -2.54 7.74
C LEU A 24 0.08 -1.94 7.63
N MET A 25 0.32 -1.26 6.53
CA MET A 25 1.62 -0.65 6.25
C MET A 25 1.47 0.84 6.06
N LEU A 26 2.49 1.57 6.49
CA LEU A 26 2.59 2.98 6.18
C LEU A 26 3.38 3.11 4.89
N VAL A 27 2.77 3.74 3.90
CA VAL A 27 3.32 3.84 2.55
C VAL A 27 3.49 5.30 2.18
N GLN A 28 4.70 5.64 1.73
CA GLN A 28 4.99 6.96 1.19
C GLN A 28 4.79 6.91 -0.33
N PRO A 29 3.83 7.66 -0.88
CA PRO A 29 3.71 7.75 -2.33
C PRO A 29 4.97 8.32 -2.96
N VAL A 30 5.37 7.75 -4.09
CA VAL A 30 6.56 8.18 -4.81
C VAL A 30 6.28 8.19 -6.31
N ASN A 31 7.10 8.93 -7.07
CA ASN A 31 7.06 8.87 -8.52
C ASN A 31 8.04 7.82 -9.05
N ALA A 32 8.21 7.72 -10.36
CA ALA A 32 9.09 6.72 -10.97
C ALA A 32 10.57 6.92 -10.63
N ASP A 33 10.95 8.10 -10.17
CA ASP A 33 12.31 8.38 -9.69
C ASP A 33 12.46 8.16 -8.19
N ILE A 34 11.46 7.59 -7.54
CA ILE A 34 11.41 7.29 -6.11
C ILE A 34 11.45 8.59 -5.27
N GLU A 35 10.95 9.66 -5.82
CA GLU A 35 10.80 10.92 -5.09
C GLU A 35 9.42 10.99 -4.45
N LYS A 36 9.36 11.56 -3.26
CA LYS A 36 8.09 11.68 -2.52
C LYS A 36 7.10 12.58 -3.25
N THR A 37 5.85 12.13 -3.34
CA THR A 37 4.81 12.84 -4.08
C THR A 37 3.55 13.11 -3.28
N GLY A 38 3.58 13.04 -2.00
CA GLY A 38 2.40 13.30 -1.19
C GLY A 38 2.59 12.85 0.23
N ASN A 39 1.53 12.86 0.98
CA ASN A 39 1.56 12.43 2.37
C ASN A 39 1.52 10.91 2.48
N PRO A 40 2.15 10.34 3.51
CA PRO A 40 2.04 8.90 3.75
C PRO A 40 0.58 8.47 3.88
N ILE A 41 0.30 7.27 3.43
CA ILE A 41 -1.03 6.66 3.50
C ILE A 41 -0.95 5.31 4.20
N ILE A 42 -2.10 4.84 4.64
CA ILE A 42 -2.22 3.51 5.24
C ILE A 42 -2.73 2.55 4.18
N ALA A 43 -2.02 1.45 3.99
CA ALA A 43 -2.39 0.45 3.00
C ALA A 43 -2.44 -0.93 3.61
N VAL A 44 -3.37 -1.75 3.15
CA VAL A 44 -3.42 -3.17 3.49
C VAL A 44 -2.39 -3.90 2.65
N ASP A 45 -1.60 -4.76 3.28
CA ASP A 45 -0.62 -5.58 2.59
C ASP A 45 -1.19 -6.96 2.31
N THR A 46 -1.35 -7.28 1.03
CA THR A 46 -1.86 -8.58 0.58
C THR A 46 -0.76 -9.44 -0.07
N VAL A 47 0.47 -8.95 -0.13
CA VAL A 47 1.55 -9.62 -0.89
C VAL A 47 2.81 -9.88 -0.07
N GLY A 48 2.85 -9.44 1.19
CA GLY A 48 4.02 -9.67 2.04
C GLY A 48 5.14 -8.66 1.86
N ALA A 49 4.81 -7.40 1.58
CA ALA A 49 5.80 -6.33 1.46
C ALA A 49 6.43 -6.02 2.81
N GLY A 50 7.68 -5.58 2.78
CA GLY A 50 8.41 -5.17 3.98
C GLY A 50 8.91 -3.74 3.89
N PRO A 51 9.35 -3.16 5.02
CA PRO A 51 9.89 -1.79 5.04
C PRO A 51 11.03 -1.63 4.05
N GLY A 52 11.04 -0.50 3.36
CA GLY A 52 12.03 -0.18 2.35
C GLY A 52 11.71 -0.66 0.94
N GLU A 53 10.75 -1.54 0.79
CA GLU A 53 10.40 -2.04 -0.54
C GLU A 53 9.56 -1.04 -1.30
N ILE A 54 9.76 -1.02 -2.62
CA ILE A 54 8.92 -0.25 -3.53
C ILE A 54 7.77 -1.15 -3.94
N ILE A 55 6.57 -0.62 -3.84
CA ILE A 55 5.35 -1.37 -4.13
C ILE A 55 4.46 -0.56 -5.06
N TYR A 56 3.48 -1.22 -5.63
CA TYR A 56 2.40 -0.51 -6.29
C TYR A 56 1.09 -0.84 -5.58
N TYR A 57 0.20 0.14 -5.58
CA TYR A 57 -1.04 0.05 -4.83
C TYR A 57 -2.21 0.64 -5.61
N ILE A 58 -3.41 0.24 -5.22
CA ILE A 58 -4.65 0.82 -5.71
C ILE A 58 -5.35 1.50 -4.55
N THR A 59 -6.13 2.53 -4.85
CA THR A 59 -6.85 3.28 -3.83
C THR A 59 -8.30 2.83 -3.73
N ALA A 60 -8.95 3.26 -2.66
CA ALA A 60 -10.36 2.92 -2.44
C ALA A 60 -11.29 3.47 -3.52
N SER A 61 -10.85 4.48 -4.26
CA SER A 61 -11.63 5.04 -5.35
C SER A 61 -11.57 4.20 -6.63
N GLU A 62 -10.64 3.27 -6.73
CA GLU A 62 -10.58 2.35 -7.86
C GLU A 62 -11.59 1.24 -7.65
N SER A 63 -12.17 0.77 -8.75
CA SER A 63 -13.31 -0.13 -8.70
C SER A 63 -13.02 -1.51 -8.13
N VAL A 64 -11.76 -1.93 -8.09
CA VAL A 64 -11.41 -3.26 -7.61
C VAL A 64 -10.31 -3.18 -6.58
N ILE A 65 -10.63 -3.42 -5.33
CA ILE A 65 -9.67 -3.58 -4.26
C ILE A 65 -9.70 -5.06 -3.87
N PRO A 66 -8.54 -5.76 -3.86
CA PRO A 66 -8.51 -7.19 -3.56
C PRO A 66 -8.66 -7.46 -2.06
N LEU A 67 -9.73 -6.96 -1.46
CA LEU A 67 -10.09 -7.21 -0.07
C LEU A 67 -11.38 -8.00 -0.03
N PRO A 68 -11.54 -8.89 0.95
CA PRO A 68 -12.75 -9.69 1.08
C PRO A 68 -13.97 -8.91 1.56
N VAL A 69 -13.80 -7.65 1.94
CA VAL A 69 -14.88 -6.80 2.47
C VAL A 69 -14.85 -5.44 1.79
N ASP A 70 -16.03 -4.93 1.46
CA ASP A 70 -16.17 -3.68 0.71
C ASP A 70 -15.97 -2.44 1.56
N SER A 71 -16.11 -2.54 2.85
CA SER A 71 -16.15 -1.38 3.74
C SER A 71 -14.92 -1.24 4.63
N ALA A 72 -13.82 -1.86 4.27
CA ALA A 72 -12.58 -1.75 5.05
C ALA A 72 -12.09 -0.30 5.05
N PRO A 73 -11.86 0.28 6.24
CA PRO A 73 -11.48 1.70 6.35
C PRO A 73 -9.98 1.91 6.14
N VAL A 74 -9.50 1.61 4.96
CA VAL A 74 -8.10 1.80 4.59
C VAL A 74 -8.01 2.64 3.33
N ASP A 75 -6.90 3.36 3.17
CA ASP A 75 -6.69 4.24 2.04
C ASP A 75 -6.42 3.47 0.75
N ALA A 76 -5.73 2.35 0.87
CA ALA A 76 -5.22 1.64 -0.30
C ALA A 76 -4.95 0.18 0.00
N SER A 77 -4.72 -0.58 -1.05
CA SER A 77 -4.29 -1.97 -0.97
C SER A 77 -3.02 -2.15 -1.80
N ILE A 78 -2.00 -2.75 -1.19
CA ILE A 78 -0.77 -3.09 -1.89
C ILE A 78 -1.05 -4.32 -2.75
N VAL A 79 -0.78 -4.22 -4.04
CA VAL A 79 -1.07 -5.31 -4.97
C VAL A 79 0.17 -5.93 -5.60
N GLY A 80 1.33 -5.36 -5.39
CA GLY A 80 2.57 -5.97 -5.88
C GLY A 80 3.81 -5.29 -5.35
N ILE A 81 4.94 -6.01 -5.44
CA ILE A 81 6.26 -5.52 -5.08
C ILE A 81 7.03 -5.27 -6.36
N VAL A 82 7.71 -4.13 -6.45
CA VAL A 82 8.45 -3.74 -7.64
C VAL A 82 9.92 -4.04 -7.44
N ASP A 83 10.46 -4.92 -8.27
CA ASP A 83 11.88 -5.26 -8.21
C ASP A 83 12.74 -4.21 -8.93
N THR A 84 12.29 -3.77 -10.10
CA THR A 84 13.02 -2.78 -10.88
C THR A 84 12.04 -1.87 -11.62
N ILE A 85 12.50 -0.64 -11.86
CA ILE A 85 11.78 0.31 -12.69
C ILE A 85 12.68 0.64 -13.88
N ASN A 86 12.19 0.37 -15.09
CA ASN A 86 12.89 0.71 -16.31
C ASN A 86 12.18 1.89 -16.96
N GLN A 87 12.93 2.99 -17.13
CA GLN A 87 12.39 4.19 -17.77
C GLN A 87 13.11 4.41 -19.09
N GLU A 88 12.34 4.67 -20.13
CA GLU A 88 12.89 5.16 -21.39
C GLU A 88 13.03 6.67 -21.30
N LYS A 89 14.18 7.16 -21.72
CA LYS A 89 14.48 8.60 -21.72
C LYS A 89 14.59 9.11 -23.13
#